data_e3f0188cd513fe24d9081f7c2cfd2634
#
_entry.id   e3f0188cd513fe24d9081f7c2cfd2634
#
_cell.length_a   1.000
_cell.length_b   1.000
_cell.length_c   1.000
_cell.angle_alpha   90.00
_cell.angle_beta   90.00
_cell.angle_gamma   90.00
#
_symmetry.space_group_name_H-M   'P 1'
#
loop_
_entity.id
_entity.type
_entity.pdbx_description
1 polymer ?
#
loop_
_entity_poly.entity_id
_entity_poly.type
_entity_poly.pdbx_seq_one_letter_code
_entity_poly.pdbx_strand_id
1 'polypeptide(L)'
;MKTTTQRSLRFHLVLLTALVSGGIAWADDLSTMVAKRHPVDLTLPFEATVEAMTQTTLTSQVSGRVIDMRVDVGQPVRKGDLLLRIDAREASEMAAGATAQYINAKANYDRLKNLHQQKFISAAALDKAKADFEAAQAARGQASVGVGHATVTAPISGLVAQRLIEQGETAAPGRPLLTIYDPSGLRVTASIPQYQLPQIRNVKQARIEFPEVGHWADSKFVTLLPTADAATHVSQVRVGLPDDLAGIVPGMFARVHFVLGQVVRMTVPSTAIVRRGEVAAVYVKTESGALVLRHLRLGERVGGDIEVLAGLAEGEQVVLDAVRASIELKARQAQEQKK
;
A
#
# COMPACT_ATOMS: atom_id res chain seq x y z
N MET A 1 -32.29 -81.37 25.56
CA MET A 1 -31.54 -82.43 26.26
C MET A 1 -30.58 -81.82 27.26
N LYS A 2 -30.80 -82.12 28.48
CA LYS A 2 -29.86 -82.25 29.67
C LYS A 2 -29.07 -80.96 30.00
N THR A 3 -29.45 -80.32 31.04
CA THR A 3 -29.32 -80.56 32.50
C THR A 3 -28.05 -79.94 33.11
N THR A 4 -28.29 -78.98 34.01
CA THR A 4 -27.90 -79.01 35.41
C THR A 4 -26.41 -78.69 35.69
N THR A 5 -25.95 -77.81 36.56
CA THR A 5 -26.25 -77.77 38.00
C THR A 5 -25.60 -76.52 38.62
N GLN A 6 -26.31 -76.01 39.62
CA GLN A 6 -25.86 -75.09 40.68
C GLN A 6 -24.52 -75.47 41.33
N ARG A 7 -23.78 -74.45 41.77
CA ARG A 7 -23.36 -74.38 43.18
C ARG A 7 -22.90 -72.99 43.59
N SER A 8 -23.56 -72.49 44.57
CA SER A 8 -23.30 -71.39 45.46
C SER A 8 -21.96 -71.55 46.22
N LEU A 9 -21.26 -70.44 46.40
CA LEU A 9 -20.54 -70.20 47.65
C LEU A 9 -20.42 -68.71 47.95
N ARG A 10 -21.02 -68.35 49.06
CA ARG A 10 -20.92 -67.08 49.76
C ARG A 10 -19.52 -66.89 50.34
N PHE A 11 -18.89 -65.73 50.23
CA PHE A 11 -17.98 -65.21 51.22
C PHE A 11 -17.96 -63.65 51.17
N HIS A 12 -18.48 -63.08 52.22
CA HIS A 12 -18.17 -61.90 53.03
C HIS A 12 -17.31 -60.79 52.37
N LEU A 13 -17.91 -59.59 52.07
CA LEU A 13 -17.92 -58.33 52.83
C LEU A 13 -16.59 -57.98 53.54
N VAL A 14 -15.82 -57.04 52.89
CA VAL A 14 -15.10 -55.99 53.61
C VAL A 14 -15.18 -54.72 52.81
N LEU A 15 -15.92 -53.77 53.34
CA LEU A 15 -16.09 -52.37 52.90
C LEU A 15 -14.82 -51.61 53.29
N LEU A 16 -14.01 -51.16 52.32
CA LEU A 16 -12.97 -50.16 52.58
C LEU A 16 -13.20 -48.95 51.63
N THR A 17 -14.00 -48.04 52.14
CA THR A 17 -14.16 -46.70 51.56
C THR A 17 -12.89 -45.90 51.82
N ALA A 18 -11.99 -45.85 50.83
CA ALA A 18 -10.92 -44.87 50.83
C ALA A 18 -11.41 -43.63 49.99
N LEU A 19 -11.87 -42.63 50.74
CA LEU A 19 -12.13 -41.31 50.22
C LEU A 19 -10.77 -40.70 49.83
N VAL A 20 -10.37 -40.84 48.57
CA VAL A 20 -9.28 -40.04 48.00
C VAL A 20 -9.93 -38.75 47.47
N SER A 21 -10.01 -37.75 48.37
CA SER A 21 -10.22 -36.36 47.99
C SER A 21 -8.93 -35.83 47.33
N GLY A 22 -8.70 -36.26 46.09
CA GLY A 22 -7.71 -35.66 45.21
C GLY A 22 -8.23 -34.30 44.76
N GLY A 23 -7.90 -33.26 45.51
CA GLY A 23 -8.02 -31.90 45.07
C GLY A 23 -7.15 -31.74 43.81
N ILE A 24 -7.78 -31.70 42.65
CA ILE A 24 -7.12 -31.24 41.41
C ILE A 24 -6.79 -29.77 41.64
N ALA A 25 -5.59 -29.51 42.14
CA ALA A 25 -5.01 -28.20 42.11
C ALA A 25 -4.70 -27.88 40.62
N TRP A 26 -5.61 -27.23 39.97
CA TRP A 26 -5.33 -26.56 38.71
C TRP A 26 -4.45 -25.36 39.06
N ALA A 27 -3.16 -25.59 39.24
CA ALA A 27 -2.15 -24.58 39.23
C ALA A 27 -1.86 -24.25 37.75
N ASP A 28 -2.81 -23.59 37.07
CA ASP A 28 -2.57 -23.00 35.77
C ASP A 28 -1.73 -21.76 36.08
N ASP A 29 -0.41 -21.90 35.93
CA ASP A 29 0.55 -20.82 36.26
C ASP A 29 0.32 -19.66 35.26
N LEU A 30 -0.06 -18.48 35.78
CA LEU A 30 -0.28 -17.29 34.98
C LEU A 30 1.01 -17.00 34.22
N SER A 31 0.89 -16.88 32.91
CA SER A 31 2.01 -16.45 32.06
C SER A 31 2.51 -15.09 32.52
N THR A 32 3.78 -14.98 32.88
CA THR A 32 4.41 -13.76 33.35
C THR A 32 5.59 -13.39 32.47
N MET A 33 5.89 -12.11 32.39
CA MET A 33 7.13 -11.57 31.85
C MET A 33 7.90 -10.81 32.93
N VAL A 34 9.21 -10.84 32.89
CA VAL A 34 10.04 -10.02 33.76
C VAL A 34 10.16 -8.62 33.12
N ALA A 35 9.76 -7.60 33.87
CA ALA A 35 9.94 -6.22 33.45
C ALA A 35 11.43 -5.88 33.32
N LYS A 36 11.86 -5.59 32.12
CA LYS A 36 13.24 -5.22 31.81
C LYS A 36 13.26 -4.00 30.91
N ARG A 37 14.29 -3.21 31.07
CA ARG A 37 14.58 -2.14 30.11
C ARG A 37 15.30 -2.76 28.90
N HIS A 38 14.86 -2.41 27.71
CA HIS A 38 15.47 -2.85 26.48
C HIS A 38 15.57 -1.72 25.46
N PRO A 39 16.47 -1.80 24.48
CA PRO A 39 16.55 -0.83 23.41
C PRO A 39 15.27 -0.86 22.58
N VAL A 40 14.64 0.28 22.40
CA VAL A 40 13.52 0.48 21.48
C VAL A 40 13.86 1.59 20.50
N ASP A 41 13.32 1.52 19.31
CA ASP A 41 13.54 2.52 18.30
C ASP A 41 12.89 3.84 18.73
N LEU A 42 13.68 4.89 18.77
CA LEU A 42 13.18 6.26 18.87
C LEU A 42 12.71 6.68 17.49
N THR A 43 11.41 6.82 17.32
CA THR A 43 10.82 7.17 16.04
C THR A 43 10.16 8.53 16.05
N LEU A 44 10.15 9.20 14.89
CA LEU A 44 9.44 10.44 14.66
C LEU A 44 8.37 10.19 13.60
N PRO A 45 7.06 10.19 13.96
CA PRO A 45 5.99 9.90 13.04
C PRO A 45 5.57 11.10 12.21
N PHE A 46 5.26 10.88 10.93
CA PHE A 46 4.65 11.86 10.02
C PHE A 46 3.57 11.21 9.18
N GLU A 47 2.56 12.00 8.87
CA GLU A 47 1.51 11.61 7.94
C GLU A 47 2.07 11.53 6.52
N ALA A 48 1.59 10.54 5.78
CA ALA A 48 2.05 10.27 4.44
C ALA A 48 0.93 9.70 3.58
N THR A 49 1.09 9.80 2.26
CA THR A 49 0.18 9.22 1.28
C THR A 49 0.93 8.23 0.41
N VAL A 50 0.29 7.10 0.10
CA VAL A 50 0.81 6.12 -0.85
C VAL A 50 0.73 6.67 -2.26
N GLU A 51 1.82 6.55 -3.01
CA GLU A 51 1.91 6.94 -4.41
C GLU A 51 2.50 5.80 -5.24
N ALA A 52 2.06 5.66 -6.47
CA ALA A 52 2.77 4.81 -7.43
C ALA A 52 4.05 5.52 -7.90
N MET A 53 5.16 4.78 -8.02
CA MET A 53 6.40 5.32 -8.58
C MET A 53 6.25 5.63 -10.07
N THR A 54 5.47 4.79 -10.76
CA THR A 54 5.16 4.95 -12.18
C THR A 54 3.64 5.04 -12.37
N GLN A 55 3.18 6.21 -12.77
CA GLN A 55 1.79 6.49 -13.08
C GLN A 55 1.71 7.36 -14.32
N THR A 56 0.76 7.09 -15.19
CA THR A 56 0.56 7.84 -16.43
C THR A 56 -0.92 8.13 -16.62
N THR A 57 -1.25 9.41 -16.80
CA THR A 57 -2.58 9.83 -17.25
C THR A 57 -2.55 10.02 -18.76
N LEU A 58 -3.33 9.22 -19.47
CA LEU A 58 -3.48 9.28 -20.91
C LEU A 58 -4.42 10.42 -21.25
N THR A 59 -4.03 11.24 -22.22
CA THR A 59 -4.85 12.34 -22.73
C THR A 59 -5.16 12.11 -24.21
N SER A 60 -6.32 12.59 -24.66
CA SER A 60 -6.64 12.58 -26.08
C SER A 60 -5.72 13.51 -26.86
N GLN A 61 -5.34 13.10 -28.06
CA GLN A 61 -4.59 13.91 -29.02
C GLN A 61 -5.47 14.36 -30.19
N VAL A 62 -6.70 13.81 -30.29
CA VAL A 62 -7.66 14.11 -31.36
C VAL A 62 -9.03 14.43 -30.79
N SER A 63 -9.82 15.16 -31.56
CA SER A 63 -11.24 15.37 -31.30
C SER A 63 -12.06 14.22 -31.86
N GLY A 64 -13.08 13.77 -31.14
CA GLY A 64 -14.01 12.75 -31.60
C GLY A 64 -14.76 12.09 -30.46
N ARG A 65 -15.79 11.34 -30.77
CA ARG A 65 -16.56 10.57 -29.79
C ARG A 65 -15.85 9.27 -29.45
N VAL A 66 -15.85 8.86 -28.18
CA VAL A 66 -15.39 7.52 -27.77
C VAL A 66 -16.41 6.51 -28.26
N ILE A 67 -16.00 5.64 -29.19
CA ILE A 67 -16.86 4.63 -29.82
C ILE A 67 -16.71 3.25 -29.21
N ASP A 68 -15.55 2.96 -28.61
CA ASP A 68 -15.23 1.68 -28.01
C ASP A 68 -14.39 1.89 -26.74
N MET A 69 -14.75 1.22 -25.65
CA MET A 69 -14.03 1.23 -24.38
C MET A 69 -13.82 -0.22 -23.96
N ARG A 70 -12.56 -0.63 -23.85
CA ARG A 70 -12.20 -2.05 -23.63
C ARG A 70 -11.69 -2.36 -22.23
N VAL A 71 -11.54 -1.36 -21.41
CA VAL A 71 -10.99 -1.52 -20.06
C VAL A 71 -11.87 -0.83 -19.03
N ASP A 72 -11.85 -1.36 -17.81
CA ASP A 72 -12.50 -0.77 -16.67
C ASP A 72 -11.53 -0.55 -15.51
N VAL A 73 -11.95 0.21 -14.50
CA VAL A 73 -11.16 0.48 -13.29
C VAL A 73 -10.79 -0.83 -12.58
N GLY A 74 -9.55 -0.93 -12.14
CA GLY A 74 -9.01 -2.12 -11.49
C GLY A 74 -8.55 -3.24 -12.42
N GLN A 75 -8.79 -3.13 -13.74
CA GLN A 75 -8.33 -4.16 -14.69
C GLN A 75 -6.84 -4.06 -14.98
N PRO A 76 -6.14 -5.21 -15.07
CA PRO A 76 -4.76 -5.25 -15.50
C PRO A 76 -4.65 -5.03 -17.02
N VAL A 77 -3.66 -4.23 -17.41
CA VAL A 77 -3.33 -3.96 -18.81
C VAL A 77 -1.84 -4.17 -19.06
N ARG A 78 -1.50 -4.58 -20.26
CA ARG A 78 -0.11 -4.71 -20.73
C ARG A 78 0.23 -3.55 -21.64
N LYS A 79 1.48 -3.17 -21.67
CA LYS A 79 1.98 -2.18 -22.64
C LYS A 79 1.62 -2.58 -24.06
N GLY A 80 0.94 -1.68 -24.78
CA GLY A 80 0.44 -1.90 -26.14
C GLY A 80 -1.00 -2.36 -26.25
N ASP A 81 -1.65 -2.76 -25.14
CA ASP A 81 -3.05 -3.16 -25.15
C ASP A 81 -3.94 -2.00 -25.58
N LEU A 82 -4.96 -2.31 -26.38
CA LEU A 82 -5.96 -1.35 -26.81
C LEU A 82 -6.91 -1.03 -25.66
N LEU A 83 -6.95 0.24 -25.25
CA LEU A 83 -7.77 0.71 -24.15
C LEU A 83 -9.11 1.28 -24.62
N LEU A 84 -9.08 2.19 -25.58
CA LEU A 84 -10.26 2.77 -26.16
C LEU A 84 -10.04 3.24 -27.61
N ARG A 85 -11.13 3.47 -28.31
CA ARG A 85 -11.15 4.04 -29.67
C ARG A 85 -11.98 5.29 -29.71
N ILE A 86 -11.45 6.31 -30.35
CA ILE A 86 -12.12 7.56 -30.68
C ILE A 86 -12.57 7.49 -32.14
N ASP A 87 -13.71 8.05 -32.46
CA ASP A 87 -14.19 8.14 -33.83
C ASP A 87 -13.20 8.95 -34.68
N ALA A 88 -12.57 8.27 -35.63
CA ALA A 88 -11.52 8.83 -36.48
C ALA A 88 -12.03 9.20 -37.86
N ARG A 89 -13.34 9.25 -38.13
CA ARG A 89 -13.88 9.50 -39.49
C ARG A 89 -13.34 10.78 -40.08
N GLU A 90 -13.40 11.88 -39.33
CA GLU A 90 -12.87 13.17 -39.80
C GLU A 90 -11.35 13.09 -40.08
N ALA A 91 -10.57 12.52 -39.17
CA ALA A 91 -9.13 12.33 -39.38
C ALA A 91 -8.83 11.41 -40.58
N SER A 92 -9.66 10.40 -40.80
CA SER A 92 -9.52 9.44 -41.92
C SER A 92 -9.81 10.16 -43.27
N GLU A 93 -10.82 11.01 -43.36
CA GLU A 93 -11.13 11.77 -44.55
C GLU A 93 -10.01 12.80 -44.88
N MET A 94 -9.48 13.47 -43.84
CA MET A 94 -8.31 14.34 -44.02
C MET A 94 -7.09 13.56 -44.55
N ALA A 95 -6.83 12.35 -43.98
CA ALA A 95 -5.72 11.52 -44.44
C ALA A 95 -5.92 10.97 -45.84
N ALA A 96 -7.17 10.68 -46.25
CA ALA A 96 -7.50 10.28 -47.61
C ALA A 96 -7.27 11.42 -48.60
N GLY A 97 -7.70 12.67 -48.27
CA GLY A 97 -7.45 13.85 -49.05
C GLY A 97 -5.95 14.16 -49.25
N ALA A 98 -5.18 14.13 -48.16
CA ALA A 98 -3.73 14.30 -48.19
C ALA A 98 -3.02 13.21 -49.01
N THR A 99 -3.52 11.97 -48.92
CA THR A 99 -2.99 10.85 -49.74
C THR A 99 -3.25 11.06 -51.23
N ALA A 100 -4.44 11.54 -51.62
CA ALA A 100 -4.74 11.86 -53.02
C ALA A 100 -3.83 12.99 -53.56
N GLN A 101 -3.59 14.04 -52.76
CA GLN A 101 -2.66 15.10 -53.12
C GLN A 101 -1.23 14.60 -53.31
N TYR A 102 -0.76 13.73 -52.38
CA TYR A 102 0.55 13.09 -52.50
C TYR A 102 0.68 12.26 -53.77
N ILE A 103 -0.33 11.46 -54.14
CA ILE A 103 -0.33 10.64 -55.36
C ILE A 103 -0.23 11.54 -56.60
N ASN A 104 -1.00 12.62 -56.65
CA ASN A 104 -0.99 13.55 -57.75
C ASN A 104 0.36 14.28 -57.87
N ALA A 105 0.89 14.79 -56.77
CA ALA A 105 2.19 15.49 -56.76
C ALA A 105 3.32 14.54 -57.16
N LYS A 106 3.30 13.31 -56.66
CA LYS A 106 4.27 12.26 -57.02
C LYS A 106 4.23 11.95 -58.51
N ALA A 107 3.05 11.73 -59.09
CA ALA A 107 2.91 11.43 -60.51
C ALA A 107 3.38 12.59 -61.40
N ASN A 108 3.12 13.83 -60.99
CA ASN A 108 3.61 15.02 -61.67
C ASN A 108 5.15 15.13 -61.62
N TYR A 109 5.73 14.95 -60.42
CA TYR A 109 7.18 14.96 -60.24
C TYR A 109 7.84 13.86 -61.09
N ASP A 110 7.35 12.62 -61.04
CA ASP A 110 7.91 11.48 -61.79
C ASP A 110 7.84 11.77 -63.33
N ARG A 111 6.75 12.35 -63.83
CA ARG A 111 6.59 12.75 -65.24
C ARG A 111 7.58 13.83 -65.61
N LEU A 112 7.67 14.90 -64.84
CA LEU A 112 8.59 16.02 -65.11
C LEU A 112 10.05 15.59 -65.00
N LYS A 113 10.39 14.67 -64.06
CA LYS A 113 11.71 14.08 -63.98
C LYS A 113 12.12 13.38 -65.28
N ASN A 114 11.22 12.59 -65.90
CA ASN A 114 11.45 11.91 -67.14
C ASN A 114 11.62 12.91 -68.29
N LEU A 115 10.79 13.97 -68.36
CA LEU A 115 10.90 15.03 -69.38
C LEU A 115 12.20 15.83 -69.23
N HIS A 116 12.64 16.07 -68.00
CA HIS A 116 13.92 16.76 -67.76
C HIS A 116 15.11 15.93 -68.25
N GLN A 117 15.10 14.62 -67.99
CA GLN A 117 16.14 13.71 -68.52
C GLN A 117 16.20 13.74 -70.03
N GLN A 118 15.07 13.92 -70.71
CA GLN A 118 14.97 14.10 -72.14
C GLN A 118 15.26 15.54 -72.61
N LYS A 119 15.61 16.47 -71.70
CA LYS A 119 15.89 17.90 -71.93
C LYS A 119 14.70 18.70 -72.45
N PHE A 120 13.44 18.27 -72.23
CA PHE A 120 12.23 18.99 -72.66
C PHE A 120 11.75 20.06 -71.67
N ILE A 121 12.27 20.11 -70.44
CA ILE A 121 11.91 21.11 -69.42
C ILE A 121 13.13 21.65 -68.71
N SER A 122 12.97 22.85 -68.08
CA SER A 122 14.01 23.51 -67.29
C SER A 122 14.23 22.83 -65.93
N ALA A 123 15.41 22.98 -65.31
CA ALA A 123 15.71 22.56 -63.97
C ALA A 123 14.75 23.20 -62.95
N ALA A 124 14.42 24.49 -63.09
CA ALA A 124 13.49 25.20 -62.23
C ALA A 124 12.09 24.57 -62.19
N ALA A 125 11.61 24.04 -63.34
CA ALA A 125 10.32 23.32 -63.37
C ALA A 125 10.36 21.99 -62.62
N LEU A 126 11.49 21.27 -62.73
CA LEU A 126 11.69 20.03 -61.93
C LEU A 126 11.80 20.33 -60.47
N ASP A 127 12.58 21.36 -60.06
CA ASP A 127 12.76 21.73 -58.65
C ASP A 127 11.44 22.16 -58.02
N LYS A 128 10.59 22.89 -58.75
CA LYS A 128 9.24 23.19 -58.27
C LYS A 128 8.40 21.96 -58.05
N ALA A 129 8.37 21.03 -59.00
CA ALA A 129 7.60 19.79 -58.87
C ALA A 129 8.11 18.88 -57.73
N LYS A 130 9.42 18.90 -57.48
CA LYS A 130 10.04 18.21 -56.34
C LYS A 130 9.60 18.83 -55.04
N ALA A 131 9.62 20.14 -54.89
CA ALA A 131 9.16 20.86 -53.70
C ALA A 131 7.67 20.58 -53.41
N ASP A 132 6.81 20.61 -54.46
CA ASP A 132 5.38 20.31 -54.34
C ASP A 132 5.15 18.85 -53.88
N PHE A 133 5.95 17.89 -54.39
CA PHE A 133 5.90 16.48 -53.96
C PHE A 133 6.33 16.31 -52.50
N GLU A 134 7.44 16.92 -52.08
CA GLU A 134 7.95 16.86 -50.70
C GLU A 134 6.94 17.47 -49.72
N ALA A 135 6.32 18.61 -50.08
CA ALA A 135 5.27 19.22 -49.28
C ALA A 135 4.04 18.32 -49.13
N ALA A 136 3.57 17.67 -50.22
CA ALA A 136 2.45 16.74 -50.18
C ALA A 136 2.78 15.46 -49.37
N GLN A 137 4.04 14.98 -49.43
CA GLN A 137 4.52 13.87 -48.63
C GLN A 137 4.47 14.20 -47.14
N ALA A 138 4.92 15.38 -46.75
CA ALA A 138 4.89 15.83 -45.36
C ALA A 138 3.43 15.94 -44.85
N ALA A 139 2.54 16.57 -45.67
CA ALA A 139 1.12 16.71 -45.33
C ALA A 139 0.42 15.36 -45.14
N ARG A 140 0.70 14.35 -46.00
CA ARG A 140 0.20 12.98 -45.86
C ARG A 140 0.70 12.37 -44.57
N GLY A 141 2.00 12.50 -44.23
CA GLY A 141 2.58 12.00 -42.97
C GLY A 141 1.85 12.57 -41.76
N GLN A 142 1.66 13.87 -41.72
CA GLN A 142 0.94 14.56 -40.65
C GLN A 142 -0.51 14.06 -40.50
N ALA A 143 -1.27 13.93 -41.56
CA ALA A 143 -2.64 13.48 -41.54
C ALA A 143 -2.76 12.00 -41.08
N SER A 144 -1.81 11.13 -41.46
CA SER A 144 -1.81 9.72 -41.03
C SER A 144 -1.54 9.53 -39.53
N VAL A 145 -0.73 10.41 -38.93
CA VAL A 145 -0.49 10.44 -37.48
C VAL A 145 -1.78 10.72 -36.72
N GLY A 146 -2.60 11.66 -37.23
CA GLY A 146 -3.90 11.98 -36.64
C GLY A 146 -4.85 10.76 -36.54
N VAL A 147 -4.88 9.92 -37.57
CA VAL A 147 -5.67 8.66 -37.55
C VAL A 147 -5.13 7.71 -36.49
N GLY A 148 -3.81 7.59 -36.35
CA GLY A 148 -3.18 6.75 -35.34
C GLY A 148 -3.55 7.12 -33.91
N HIS A 149 -3.67 8.43 -33.65
CA HIS A 149 -4.03 8.96 -32.31
C HIS A 149 -5.47 8.67 -31.88
N ALA A 150 -6.34 8.27 -32.78
CA ALA A 150 -7.70 7.84 -32.45
C ALA A 150 -7.74 6.45 -31.78
N THR A 151 -6.65 5.70 -31.84
CA THR A 151 -6.50 4.42 -31.14
C THR A 151 -5.60 4.61 -29.93
N VAL A 152 -6.18 4.57 -28.74
CA VAL A 152 -5.45 4.79 -27.49
C VAL A 152 -5.01 3.46 -26.92
N THR A 153 -3.69 3.30 -26.76
CA THR A 153 -3.07 2.08 -26.22
C THR A 153 -2.33 2.37 -24.92
N ALA A 154 -2.12 1.34 -24.11
CA ALA A 154 -1.40 1.43 -22.84
C ALA A 154 0.10 1.69 -23.08
N PRO A 155 0.68 2.77 -22.54
CA PRO A 155 2.12 3.07 -22.67
C PRO A 155 2.97 2.24 -21.69
N ILE A 156 2.37 1.79 -20.60
CA ILE A 156 2.98 0.97 -19.56
C ILE A 156 2.08 -0.23 -19.24
N SER A 157 2.66 -1.29 -18.66
CA SER A 157 1.88 -2.36 -18.04
C SER A 157 1.51 -1.95 -16.62
N GLY A 158 0.33 -2.34 -16.13
CA GLY A 158 -0.12 -2.00 -14.79
C GLY A 158 -1.63 -2.19 -14.61
N LEU A 159 -2.21 -1.41 -13.71
CA LEU A 159 -3.64 -1.41 -13.41
C LEU A 159 -4.27 -0.07 -13.81
N VAL A 160 -5.50 -0.11 -14.30
CA VAL A 160 -6.30 1.10 -14.56
C VAL A 160 -6.74 1.68 -13.21
N ALA A 161 -6.18 2.84 -12.84
CA ALA A 161 -6.53 3.53 -11.59
C ALA A 161 -7.85 4.27 -11.69
N GLN A 162 -8.06 4.98 -12.81
CA GLN A 162 -9.22 5.83 -13.00
C GLN A 162 -9.64 5.86 -14.48
N ARG A 163 -10.94 5.94 -14.69
CA ARG A 163 -11.55 6.24 -15.97
C ARG A 163 -12.15 7.64 -15.90
N LEU A 164 -11.64 8.52 -16.75
CA LEU A 164 -11.96 9.97 -16.75
C LEU A 164 -12.83 10.38 -17.95
N ILE A 165 -13.19 9.40 -18.80
CA ILE A 165 -14.08 9.54 -19.93
C ILE A 165 -14.92 8.26 -20.10
N GLU A 166 -16.15 8.41 -20.56
CA GLU A 166 -17.06 7.32 -20.81
C GLU A 166 -17.26 7.06 -22.30
N GLN A 167 -17.70 5.84 -22.64
CA GLN A 167 -18.13 5.52 -24.01
C GLN A 167 -19.30 6.40 -24.42
N GLY A 168 -19.24 7.00 -25.60
CA GLY A 168 -20.23 7.94 -26.12
C GLY A 168 -19.90 9.41 -25.84
N GLU A 169 -19.00 9.72 -24.92
CA GLU A 169 -18.54 11.09 -24.67
C GLU A 169 -17.59 11.58 -25.76
N THR A 170 -17.46 12.90 -25.88
CA THR A 170 -16.54 13.54 -26.82
C THR A 170 -15.20 13.80 -26.14
N ALA A 171 -14.13 13.24 -26.70
CA ALA A 171 -12.76 13.57 -26.38
C ALA A 171 -12.32 14.82 -27.19
N ALA A 172 -11.43 15.61 -26.59
CA ALA A 172 -10.76 16.75 -27.24
C ALA A 172 -9.26 16.71 -26.90
N PRO A 173 -8.38 17.29 -27.73
CA PRO A 173 -6.95 17.33 -27.45
C PRO A 173 -6.66 17.89 -26.05
N GLY A 174 -5.85 17.15 -25.26
CA GLY A 174 -5.51 17.46 -23.87
C GLY A 174 -6.51 16.97 -22.83
N ARG A 175 -7.72 16.51 -23.21
CA ARG A 175 -8.68 15.92 -22.24
C ARG A 175 -8.12 14.61 -21.68
N PRO A 176 -8.06 14.44 -20.33
CA PRO A 176 -7.65 13.20 -19.73
C PRO A 176 -8.68 12.10 -19.99
N LEU A 177 -8.21 10.88 -20.27
CA LEU A 177 -9.02 9.73 -20.64
C LEU A 177 -8.97 8.64 -19.56
N LEU A 178 -7.78 8.20 -19.22
CA LEU A 178 -7.52 7.09 -18.30
C LEU A 178 -6.25 7.37 -17.51
N THR A 179 -6.19 6.87 -16.28
CA THR A 179 -4.96 6.83 -15.50
C THR A 179 -4.56 5.38 -15.25
N ILE A 180 -3.32 5.03 -15.56
CA ILE A 180 -2.72 3.70 -15.35
C ILE A 180 -1.54 3.86 -14.41
N TYR A 181 -1.38 2.91 -13.48
CA TYR A 181 -0.20 2.86 -12.61
C TYR A 181 0.40 1.45 -12.55
N ASP A 182 1.68 1.39 -12.24
CA ASP A 182 2.41 0.15 -12.01
C ASP A 182 2.32 -0.23 -10.52
N PRO A 183 1.66 -1.35 -10.15
CA PRO A 183 1.54 -1.76 -8.76
C PRO A 183 2.84 -2.32 -8.17
N SER A 184 3.84 -2.67 -8.98
CA SER A 184 5.10 -3.24 -8.50
C SER A 184 6.02 -2.22 -7.83
N GLY A 185 5.76 -0.94 -8.02
CA GLY A 185 6.55 0.15 -7.46
C GLY A 185 5.68 1.14 -6.70
N LEU A 186 5.52 0.93 -5.39
CA LEU A 186 4.83 1.87 -4.51
C LEU A 186 5.83 2.60 -3.60
N ARG A 187 5.48 3.80 -3.22
CA ARG A 187 6.18 4.60 -2.21
C ARG A 187 5.18 5.36 -1.38
N VAL A 188 5.58 5.82 -0.22
CA VAL A 188 4.85 6.83 0.53
C VAL A 188 5.60 8.17 0.47
N THR A 189 4.85 9.24 0.36
CA THR A 189 5.37 10.60 0.39
C THR A 189 4.89 11.28 1.66
N ALA A 190 5.83 11.58 2.56
CA ALA A 190 5.57 12.27 3.82
C ALA A 190 5.88 13.77 3.68
N SER A 191 5.03 14.60 4.26
CA SER A 191 5.18 16.06 4.30
C SER A 191 5.78 16.50 5.63
N ILE A 192 6.98 17.08 5.61
CA ILE A 192 7.76 17.37 6.82
C ILE A 192 8.05 18.85 6.94
N PRO A 193 7.63 19.50 8.04
CA PRO A 193 7.96 20.89 8.32
C PRO A 193 9.48 21.12 8.37
N GLN A 194 9.95 22.22 7.80
CA GLN A 194 11.38 22.52 7.68
C GLN A 194 12.12 22.51 9.03
N TYR A 195 11.48 22.92 10.14
CA TYR A 195 12.13 22.94 11.46
C TYR A 195 12.45 21.54 12.00
N GLN A 196 11.84 20.48 11.46
CA GLN A 196 12.11 19.10 11.84
C GLN A 196 13.11 18.39 10.91
N LEU A 197 13.44 18.97 9.75
CA LEU A 197 14.39 18.39 8.80
C LEU A 197 15.76 18.04 9.37
N PRO A 198 16.36 18.83 10.29
CA PRO A 198 17.65 18.49 10.87
C PRO A 198 17.67 17.13 11.57
N GLN A 199 16.55 16.71 12.15
CA GLN A 199 16.43 15.44 12.87
C GLN A 199 16.40 14.23 11.93
N ILE A 200 15.85 14.40 10.71
CA ILE A 200 15.64 13.29 9.77
C ILE A 200 16.60 13.29 8.58
N ARG A 201 17.43 14.33 8.42
CA ARG A 201 18.34 14.49 7.26
C ARG A 201 19.23 13.27 7.00
N ASN A 202 19.66 12.60 8.06
CA ASN A 202 20.57 11.45 7.98
C ASN A 202 19.86 10.11 8.21
N VAL A 203 18.55 10.10 8.33
CA VAL A 203 17.77 8.88 8.56
C VAL A 203 17.73 8.06 7.29
N LYS A 204 18.09 6.79 7.40
CA LYS A 204 18.13 5.83 6.29
C LYS A 204 17.04 4.76 6.40
N GLN A 205 16.39 4.67 7.55
CA GLN A 205 15.40 3.66 7.86
C GLN A 205 14.14 4.30 8.40
N ALA A 206 13.00 3.81 7.93
CA ALA A 206 11.70 4.19 8.42
C ALA A 206 10.79 2.96 8.45
N ARG A 207 9.82 2.95 9.34
CA ARG A 207 8.74 1.97 9.38
C ARG A 207 7.46 2.66 8.95
N ILE A 208 6.69 2.00 8.15
CA ILE A 208 5.45 2.53 7.60
C ILE A 208 4.29 1.78 8.24
N GLU A 209 3.41 2.52 8.85
CA GLU A 209 2.15 2.04 9.42
C GLU A 209 1.01 2.36 8.45
N PHE A 210 0.18 1.37 8.18
CA PHE A 210 -1.09 1.49 7.46
C PHE A 210 -2.23 1.25 8.45
N PRO A 211 -2.73 2.28 9.15
CA PRO A 211 -3.67 2.09 10.26
C PRO A 211 -4.98 1.43 9.84
N GLU A 212 -5.45 1.70 8.62
CA GLU A 212 -6.74 1.19 8.11
C GLU A 212 -6.73 -0.33 7.88
N VAL A 213 -5.58 -0.89 7.53
CA VAL A 213 -5.40 -2.34 7.30
C VAL A 213 -4.62 -3.02 8.40
N GLY A 214 -4.17 -2.29 9.43
CA GLY A 214 -3.39 -2.81 10.55
C GLY A 214 -2.04 -3.40 10.15
N HIS A 215 -1.47 -2.96 9.04
CA HIS A 215 -0.23 -3.50 8.49
C HIS A 215 0.96 -2.56 8.73
N TRP A 216 2.15 -3.17 8.94
CA TRP A 216 3.42 -2.46 9.06
C TRP A 216 4.39 -2.96 8.02
N ALA A 217 5.17 -2.06 7.45
CA ALA A 217 6.22 -2.38 6.49
C ALA A 217 7.51 -1.62 6.81
N ASP A 218 8.65 -2.23 6.53
CA ASP A 218 9.94 -1.56 6.61
C ASP A 218 10.26 -0.87 5.29
N SER A 219 10.93 0.27 5.36
CA SER A 219 11.30 1.03 4.17
C SER A 219 12.40 0.35 3.36
N LYS A 220 12.27 0.34 2.02
CA LYS A 220 13.38 -0.01 1.12
C LYS A 220 14.44 1.10 1.06
N PHE A 221 14.00 2.33 1.02
CA PHE A 221 14.85 3.53 0.99
C PHE A 221 14.12 4.71 1.59
N VAL A 222 14.86 5.71 2.02
CA VAL A 222 14.37 7.02 2.46
C VAL A 222 15.09 8.08 1.66
N THR A 223 14.36 8.96 0.98
CA THR A 223 14.92 10.02 0.15
C THR A 223 14.27 11.36 0.48
N LEU A 224 15.06 12.28 1.01
CA LEU A 224 14.65 13.66 1.19
C LEU A 224 14.74 14.39 -0.16
N LEU A 225 13.64 15.02 -0.59
CA LEU A 225 13.65 15.85 -1.80
C LEU A 225 14.44 17.15 -1.53
N PRO A 226 15.25 17.59 -2.50
CA PRO A 226 16.09 18.78 -2.33
C PRO A 226 15.31 20.11 -2.39
N THR A 227 13.98 20.03 -2.55
CA THR A 227 13.10 21.20 -2.67
C THR A 227 12.13 21.27 -1.51
N ALA A 228 11.77 22.49 -1.11
CA ALA A 228 10.70 22.76 -0.18
C ALA A 228 9.63 23.60 -0.87
N ASP A 229 8.39 23.43 -0.46
CA ASP A 229 7.30 24.28 -0.87
C ASP A 229 7.42 25.63 -0.17
N ALA A 230 7.51 26.72 -0.93
CA ALA A 230 7.73 28.06 -0.41
C ALA A 230 6.51 28.63 0.32
N ALA A 231 5.30 28.16 0.02
CA ALA A 231 4.07 28.64 0.65
C ALA A 231 3.80 27.98 1.99
N THR A 232 4.11 26.69 2.10
CA THR A 232 3.81 25.88 3.30
C THR A 232 5.02 25.61 4.18
N HIS A 233 6.24 25.92 3.72
CA HIS A 233 7.51 25.59 4.39
C HIS A 233 7.66 24.11 4.72
N VAL A 234 7.16 23.24 3.83
CA VAL A 234 7.18 21.80 3.97
C VAL A 234 8.15 21.22 2.92
N SER A 235 8.95 20.26 3.34
CA SER A 235 9.76 19.40 2.44
C SER A 235 9.15 18.03 2.36
N GLN A 236 9.25 17.40 1.19
CA GLN A 236 8.77 16.05 0.98
C GLN A 236 9.88 15.02 1.19
N VAL A 237 9.52 13.93 1.85
CA VAL A 237 10.38 12.74 1.96
C VAL A 237 9.66 11.57 1.34
N ARG A 238 10.33 10.91 0.40
CA ARG A 238 9.86 9.70 -0.27
C ARG A 238 10.45 8.49 0.39
N VAL A 239 9.60 7.55 0.75
CA VAL A 239 9.96 6.29 1.39
C VAL A 239 9.46 5.14 0.52
N GLY A 240 10.38 4.32 0.02
CA GLY A 240 10.04 3.18 -0.83
C GLY A 240 9.42 2.05 -0.04
N LEU A 241 8.37 1.45 -0.59
CA LEU A 241 7.68 0.29 -0.03
C LEU A 241 8.23 -1.02 -0.57
N PRO A 242 8.12 -2.14 0.17
CA PRO A 242 8.32 -3.49 -0.37
C PRO A 242 7.34 -3.80 -1.52
N ASP A 243 7.72 -4.72 -2.43
CA ASP A 243 6.92 -5.01 -3.64
C ASP A 243 5.74 -5.95 -3.36
N ASP A 244 5.71 -6.61 -2.21
CA ASP A 244 4.78 -7.68 -1.84
C ASP A 244 3.65 -7.24 -0.90
N LEU A 245 3.35 -5.96 -0.86
CA LEU A 245 2.29 -5.40 -0.01
C LEU A 245 0.91 -5.58 -0.65
N ALA A 246 0.22 -6.65 -0.27
CA ALA A 246 -1.14 -6.89 -0.72
C ALA A 246 -2.14 -5.89 -0.10
N GLY A 247 -3.06 -5.38 -0.92
CA GLY A 247 -4.14 -4.49 -0.47
C GLY A 247 -3.74 -3.03 -0.27
N ILE A 248 -2.49 -2.65 -0.56
CA ILE A 248 -2.04 -1.26 -0.52
C ILE A 248 -2.18 -0.66 -1.92
N VAL A 249 -2.90 0.45 -2.01
CA VAL A 249 -3.15 1.14 -3.29
C VAL A 249 -2.77 2.62 -3.21
N PRO A 250 -2.41 3.26 -4.33
CA PRO A 250 -2.16 4.69 -4.38
C PRO A 250 -3.35 5.50 -3.85
N GLY A 251 -3.06 6.55 -3.09
CA GLY A 251 -4.05 7.39 -2.42
C GLY A 251 -4.36 6.97 -0.98
N MET A 252 -3.96 5.79 -0.53
CA MET A 252 -4.14 5.39 0.86
C MET A 252 -3.33 6.25 1.82
N PHE A 253 -3.91 6.47 2.99
CA PHE A 253 -3.21 7.10 4.11
C PHE A 253 -2.20 6.13 4.72
N ALA A 254 -1.04 6.67 5.09
CA ALA A 254 0.00 5.96 5.81
C ALA A 254 0.65 6.89 6.85
N ARG A 255 1.32 6.31 7.84
CA ARG A 255 2.15 7.04 8.77
C ARG A 255 3.57 6.51 8.70
N VAL A 256 4.52 7.39 8.44
CA VAL A 256 5.94 7.05 8.37
C VAL A 256 6.60 7.36 9.71
N HIS A 257 7.20 6.37 10.33
CA HIS A 257 7.97 6.47 11.56
C HIS A 257 9.46 6.47 11.21
N PHE A 258 10.09 7.63 11.17
CA PHE A 258 11.52 7.75 10.91
C PHE A 258 12.33 7.30 12.13
N VAL A 259 13.23 6.34 11.97
CA VAL A 259 14.05 5.79 13.05
C VAL A 259 15.24 6.74 13.28
N LEU A 260 15.19 7.49 14.39
CA LEU A 260 16.23 8.46 14.76
C LEU A 260 17.41 7.80 15.50
N GLY A 261 17.17 6.66 16.14
CA GLY A 261 18.14 5.94 16.94
C GLY A 261 17.45 4.97 17.89
N GLN A 262 18.17 4.54 18.93
CA GLN A 262 17.64 3.67 19.96
C GLN A 262 17.73 4.32 21.32
N VAL A 263 16.70 4.12 22.15
CA VAL A 263 16.65 4.55 23.55
C VAL A 263 16.29 3.35 24.40
N VAL A 264 16.86 3.30 25.60
CA VAL A 264 16.54 2.21 26.55
C VAL A 264 15.27 2.55 27.31
N ARG A 265 14.20 1.81 27.08
CA ARG A 265 12.89 2.02 27.71
C ARG A 265 12.37 0.73 28.33
N MET A 266 11.49 0.87 29.32
CA MET A 266 10.71 -0.23 29.85
C MET A 266 9.39 -0.30 29.11
N THR A 267 9.04 -1.44 28.51
CA THR A 267 7.76 -1.64 27.86
C THR A 267 7.05 -2.86 28.38
N VAL A 268 5.73 -2.88 28.26
CA VAL A 268 4.88 -4.03 28.58
C VAL A 268 3.90 -4.26 27.44
N PRO A 269 3.56 -5.53 27.12
CA PRO A 269 2.56 -5.84 26.10
C PRO A 269 1.23 -5.17 26.42
N SER A 270 0.55 -4.68 25.40
CA SER A 270 -0.75 -4.04 25.56
C SER A 270 -1.80 -4.96 26.20
N THR A 271 -1.66 -6.29 26.05
CA THR A 271 -2.52 -7.33 26.65
C THR A 271 -2.37 -7.43 28.16
N ALA A 272 -1.22 -7.05 28.72
CA ALA A 272 -0.98 -7.04 30.15
C ALA A 272 -1.63 -5.86 30.89
N ILE A 273 -2.05 -4.81 30.13
CA ILE A 273 -2.55 -3.57 30.70
C ILE A 273 -4.05 -3.64 30.95
N VAL A 274 -4.44 -3.36 32.19
CA VAL A 274 -5.83 -3.14 32.60
C VAL A 274 -6.12 -1.65 32.58
N ARG A 275 -7.18 -1.25 31.93
CA ARG A 275 -7.68 0.13 32.00
C ARG A 275 -9.01 0.18 32.75
N ARG A 276 -9.10 1.05 33.75
CA ARG A 276 -10.34 1.34 34.49
C ARG A 276 -10.56 2.84 34.47
N GLY A 277 -11.42 3.29 33.57
CA GLY A 277 -11.53 4.71 33.27
C GLY A 277 -10.20 5.24 32.73
N GLU A 278 -9.68 6.30 33.32
CA GLU A 278 -8.41 6.93 32.94
C GLU A 278 -7.16 6.26 33.56
N VAL A 279 -7.35 5.33 34.50
CA VAL A 279 -6.24 4.69 35.22
C VAL A 279 -5.80 3.44 34.49
N ALA A 280 -4.51 3.39 34.18
CA ALA A 280 -3.86 2.20 33.65
C ALA A 280 -3.13 1.45 34.77
N ALA A 281 -3.20 0.11 34.77
CA ALA A 281 -2.57 -0.74 35.76
C ALA A 281 -2.13 -2.07 35.14
N VAL A 282 -1.24 -2.78 35.81
CA VAL A 282 -0.87 -4.19 35.52
C VAL A 282 -0.98 -5.03 36.77
N TYR A 283 -1.10 -6.34 36.62
CA TYR A 283 -0.95 -7.27 37.72
C TYR A 283 0.51 -7.71 37.83
N VAL A 284 1.09 -7.51 39.00
CA VAL A 284 2.45 -7.92 39.32
C VAL A 284 2.36 -9.14 40.29
N LYS A 285 3.10 -10.21 39.96
CA LYS A 285 3.26 -11.37 40.84
C LYS A 285 4.44 -11.10 41.75
N THR A 286 4.19 -11.02 43.05
CA THR A 286 5.23 -10.87 44.07
C THR A 286 6.03 -12.15 44.29
N GLU A 287 7.19 -12.07 44.94
CA GLU A 287 8.00 -13.23 45.30
C GLU A 287 7.23 -14.28 46.13
N SER A 288 6.25 -13.83 46.93
CA SER A 288 5.36 -14.70 47.67
C SER A 288 4.26 -15.35 46.83
N GLY A 289 4.19 -15.09 45.53
CA GLY A 289 3.16 -15.57 44.59
C GLY A 289 1.82 -14.82 44.68
N ALA A 290 1.75 -13.74 45.45
CA ALA A 290 0.54 -12.90 45.49
C ALA A 290 0.45 -11.99 44.30
N LEU A 291 -0.81 -11.75 43.86
CA LEU A 291 -1.09 -10.80 42.77
C LEU A 291 -1.42 -9.43 43.36
N VAL A 292 -0.70 -8.40 42.89
CA VAL A 292 -0.93 -7.02 43.30
C VAL A 292 -1.24 -6.20 42.05
N LEU A 293 -2.32 -5.41 42.09
CA LEU A 293 -2.63 -4.43 41.03
C LEU A 293 -1.75 -3.19 41.24
N ARG A 294 -0.92 -2.91 40.25
CA ARG A 294 0.02 -1.78 40.23
C ARG A 294 -0.39 -0.74 39.22
N HIS A 295 -0.62 0.50 39.64
CA HIS A 295 -0.93 1.60 38.74
C HIS A 295 0.30 2.03 37.98
N LEU A 296 0.11 2.30 36.68
CA LEU A 296 1.18 2.70 35.78
C LEU A 296 0.91 4.07 35.19
N ARG A 297 1.97 4.80 34.98
CA ARG A 297 2.00 5.93 34.06
C ARG A 297 2.56 5.42 32.73
N LEU A 298 1.72 5.42 31.71
CA LEU A 298 2.06 4.95 30.38
C LEU A 298 2.63 6.10 29.53
N GLY A 299 3.55 5.75 28.63
CA GLY A 299 4.07 6.58 27.57
C GLY A 299 3.49 6.23 26.21
N GLU A 300 4.31 6.29 25.19
CA GLU A 300 3.95 6.02 23.81
C GLU A 300 3.82 4.51 23.52
N ARG A 301 3.08 4.20 22.48
CA ARG A 301 3.00 2.84 21.97
C ARG A 301 4.22 2.56 21.10
N VAL A 302 4.90 1.45 21.38
CA VAL A 302 6.07 0.98 20.66
C VAL A 302 5.75 -0.40 20.05
N GLY A 303 5.27 -0.41 18.82
CA GLY A 303 4.77 -1.64 18.16
C GLY A 303 3.57 -2.23 18.89
N GLY A 304 3.69 -3.51 19.37
CA GLY A 304 2.66 -4.18 20.18
C GLY A 304 2.67 -3.81 21.65
N ASP A 305 3.76 -3.18 22.12
CA ASP A 305 3.99 -2.86 23.51
C ASP A 305 3.67 -1.38 23.83
N ILE A 306 3.56 -1.08 25.11
CA ILE A 306 3.37 0.29 25.59
C ILE A 306 4.49 0.62 26.58
N GLU A 307 5.10 1.79 26.41
CA GLU A 307 6.12 2.30 27.30
C GLU A 307 5.57 2.53 28.70
N VAL A 308 6.35 2.16 29.72
CA VAL A 308 6.06 2.44 31.13
C VAL A 308 6.98 3.55 31.63
N LEU A 309 6.41 4.71 31.90
CA LEU A 309 7.14 5.87 32.40
C LEU A 309 7.37 5.80 33.90
N ALA A 310 6.42 5.21 34.66
CA ALA A 310 6.50 5.04 36.08
C ALA A 310 5.52 3.96 36.59
N GLY A 311 5.80 3.42 37.79
CA GLY A 311 4.92 2.47 38.47
C GLY A 311 5.38 1.01 38.41
N LEU A 312 6.45 0.68 37.68
CA LEU A 312 7.02 -0.66 37.57
C LEU A 312 8.53 -0.60 37.78
N ALA A 313 9.05 -1.54 38.57
CA ALA A 313 10.47 -1.68 38.78
C ALA A 313 11.06 -2.77 37.89
N GLU A 314 12.36 -2.65 37.59
CA GLU A 314 13.09 -3.67 36.84
C GLU A 314 13.19 -4.95 37.65
N GLY A 315 12.93 -6.10 37.00
CA GLY A 315 12.90 -7.41 37.64
C GLY A 315 11.52 -7.87 38.12
N GLU A 316 10.52 -7.01 38.20
CA GLU A 316 9.17 -7.40 38.62
C GLU A 316 8.50 -8.32 37.58
N GLN A 317 7.73 -9.30 38.05
CA GLN A 317 6.99 -10.23 37.20
C GLN A 317 5.60 -9.67 36.88
N VAL A 318 5.40 -9.24 35.61
CA VAL A 318 4.14 -8.72 35.08
C VAL A 318 3.35 -9.89 34.49
N VAL A 319 2.07 -10.03 34.85
CA VAL A 319 1.16 -11.01 34.26
C VAL A 319 0.71 -10.56 32.89
N LEU A 320 0.84 -11.44 31.88
CA LEU A 320 0.53 -11.13 30.48
C LEU A 320 -0.98 -11.11 30.19
N ASP A 321 -1.74 -11.98 30.86
CA ASP A 321 -3.20 -12.05 30.73
C ASP A 321 -3.88 -11.34 31.90
N ALA A 322 -4.18 -10.09 31.68
CA ALA A 322 -4.82 -9.22 32.67
C ALA A 322 -6.23 -9.70 33.09
N VAL A 323 -6.94 -10.36 32.18
CA VAL A 323 -8.31 -10.87 32.45
C VAL A 323 -8.26 -12.05 33.42
N ARG A 324 -7.42 -13.03 33.15
CA ARG A 324 -7.20 -14.16 34.03
C ARG A 324 -6.71 -13.74 35.42
N ALA A 325 -5.75 -12.81 35.46
CA ALA A 325 -5.25 -12.24 36.72
C ALA A 325 -6.35 -11.57 37.55
N SER A 326 -7.25 -10.84 36.89
CA SER A 326 -8.41 -10.21 37.55
C SER A 326 -9.37 -11.23 38.18
N ILE A 327 -9.64 -12.34 37.49
CA ILE A 327 -10.52 -13.42 37.96
C ILE A 327 -9.88 -14.11 39.18
N GLU A 328 -8.60 -14.46 39.07
CA GLU A 328 -7.88 -15.14 40.15
C GLU A 328 -7.77 -14.28 41.41
N LEU A 329 -7.47 -12.98 41.28
CA LEU A 329 -7.43 -12.05 42.39
C LEU A 329 -8.79 -11.98 43.12
N LYS A 330 -9.89 -11.88 42.36
CA LYS A 330 -11.24 -11.87 42.97
C LYS A 330 -11.57 -13.19 43.66
N ALA A 331 -11.20 -14.34 43.11
CA ALA A 331 -11.41 -15.64 43.70
C ALA A 331 -10.65 -15.79 45.01
N ARG A 332 -9.39 -15.35 45.09
CA ARG A 332 -8.58 -15.35 46.34
C ARG A 332 -9.18 -14.45 47.43
N GLN A 333 -9.59 -13.22 47.06
CA GLN A 333 -10.25 -12.30 48.00
C GLN A 333 -11.57 -12.87 48.55
N ALA A 334 -12.37 -13.52 47.71
CA ALA A 334 -13.62 -14.15 48.16
C ALA A 334 -13.37 -15.36 49.11
N GLN A 335 -12.24 -16.04 48.99
CA GLN A 335 -11.84 -17.13 49.93
C GLN A 335 -11.33 -16.58 51.26
N GLU A 336 -10.59 -15.46 51.25
CA GLU A 336 -10.11 -14.78 52.45
C GLU A 336 -11.25 -14.17 53.29
N GLN A 337 -12.31 -13.66 52.65
CA GLN A 337 -13.50 -13.12 53.35
C GLN A 337 -14.38 -14.21 53.97
N LYS A 338 -14.19 -15.51 53.63
CA LYS A 338 -14.94 -16.63 54.19
C LYS A 338 -14.23 -17.32 55.37
N LYS A 339 -12.99 -16.93 55.66
CA LYS A 339 -12.23 -17.38 56.83
C LYS A 339 -12.35 -16.38 57.99
#